data_3950f71ac9755d2b6902f531674cbc3e
#
_entry.id   3950f71ac9755d2b6902f531674cbc3e
#
_cell.length_a   1.000
_cell.length_b   1.000
_cell.length_c   1.000
_cell.angle_alpha   90.00
_cell.angle_beta   90.00
_cell.angle_gamma   90.00
#
_symmetry.space_group_name_H-M   'P 1'
#
loop_
_entity.id
_entity.type
_entity.pdbx_description
1 polymer ?
#
loop_
_entity_poly.entity_id
_entity_poly.type
_entity_poly.pdbx_seq_one_letter_code
_entity_poly.pdbx_strand_id
1 'polypeptide(L)'
;LRLIQDINRRLGITVVVITHEMAVVEEICTHVAILDHGHMVETGTVEEVFSNPKTEAGRKLVFPEGARIDQFPVASVVRVVFNGGSSYEPLIASLAIDCGVKVNILGADTRNVNGKAFGSMLLGLPEDKNEAAKAMSYLKAQKDVTVEEVHDYHG
;
A
#
# COMPACT_ATOMS: atom_id res chain seq x y z
N LEU A 1 -3.14 -22.99 -0.47
CA LEU A 1 -2.25 -22.17 -1.30
C LEU A 1 -0.92 -22.86 -1.56
N ARG A 2 -0.22 -23.40 -0.56
CA ARG A 2 1.07 -24.10 -0.73
C ARG A 2 1.03 -25.25 -1.75
N LEU A 3 -0.07 -26.01 -1.80
CA LEU A 3 -0.22 -27.11 -2.77
C LEU A 3 -0.20 -26.58 -4.22
N ILE A 4 -0.83 -25.44 -4.48
CA ILE A 4 -0.85 -24.82 -5.82
C ILE A 4 0.57 -24.39 -6.23
N GLN A 5 1.30 -23.79 -5.32
CA GLN A 5 2.70 -23.42 -5.56
C GLN A 5 3.59 -24.64 -5.82
N ASP A 6 3.41 -25.71 -5.05
CA ASP A 6 4.17 -26.96 -5.24
C ASP A 6 3.87 -27.63 -6.58
N ILE A 7 2.60 -27.65 -6.98
CA ILE A 7 2.18 -28.17 -8.28
C ILE A 7 2.78 -27.34 -9.43
N ASN A 8 2.66 -26.01 -9.34
CA ASN A 8 3.24 -25.10 -10.33
C ASN A 8 4.74 -25.33 -10.50
N ARG A 9 5.49 -25.40 -9.38
CA ARG A 9 6.94 -25.61 -9.40
C ARG A 9 7.33 -26.98 -9.94
N ARG A 10 6.61 -28.05 -9.56
CA ARG A 10 6.95 -29.43 -9.96
C ARG A 10 6.60 -29.73 -11.40
N LEU A 11 5.48 -29.20 -11.88
CA LEU A 11 4.97 -29.50 -13.22
C LEU A 11 5.35 -28.44 -14.26
N GLY A 12 5.85 -27.27 -13.84
CA GLY A 12 6.19 -26.16 -14.74
C GLY A 12 4.99 -25.60 -15.51
N ILE A 13 3.77 -25.74 -14.94
CA ILE A 13 2.53 -25.29 -15.58
C ILE A 13 2.18 -23.86 -15.17
N THR A 14 1.50 -23.14 -16.05
CA THR A 14 0.91 -21.87 -15.71
C THR A 14 -0.41 -22.09 -14.97
N VAL A 15 -0.58 -21.44 -13.83
CA VAL A 15 -1.79 -21.49 -13.03
C VAL A 15 -2.46 -20.11 -13.06
N VAL A 16 -3.73 -20.07 -13.41
CA VAL A 16 -4.55 -18.86 -13.36
C VAL A 16 -5.53 -18.99 -12.20
N VAL A 17 -5.53 -18.00 -11.31
CA VAL A 17 -6.43 -17.95 -10.15
C VAL A 17 -7.35 -16.73 -10.33
N ILE A 18 -8.65 -16.94 -10.19
CA ILE A 18 -9.65 -15.87 -10.17
C ILE A 18 -10.13 -15.71 -8.73
N THR A 19 -9.88 -14.56 -8.16
CA THR A 19 -10.23 -14.25 -6.77
C THR A 19 -10.37 -12.75 -6.56
N HIS A 20 -11.08 -12.35 -5.55
CA HIS A 20 -11.11 -10.98 -5.02
C HIS A 20 -10.33 -10.86 -3.69
N GLU A 21 -9.69 -11.95 -3.25
CA GLU A 21 -8.89 -11.97 -2.04
C GLU A 21 -7.45 -11.56 -2.35
N MET A 22 -7.08 -10.33 -2.06
CA MET A 22 -5.75 -9.80 -2.37
C MET A 22 -4.63 -10.56 -1.63
N ALA A 23 -4.91 -11.07 -0.43
CA ALA A 23 -3.98 -11.94 0.30
C ALA A 23 -3.57 -13.20 -0.48
N VAL A 24 -4.50 -13.79 -1.23
CA VAL A 24 -4.22 -14.95 -2.10
C VAL A 24 -3.32 -14.53 -3.27
N VAL A 25 -3.62 -13.38 -3.89
CA VAL A 25 -2.83 -12.84 -5.01
C VAL A 25 -1.39 -12.59 -4.57
N GLU A 26 -1.20 -11.93 -3.42
CA GLU A 26 0.12 -11.64 -2.86
C GLU A 26 0.93 -12.91 -2.52
N GLU A 27 0.26 -13.94 -2.01
CA GLU A 27 0.94 -15.14 -1.53
C GLU A 27 1.42 -16.04 -2.67
N ILE A 28 0.63 -16.19 -3.76
CA ILE A 28 0.91 -17.21 -4.75
C ILE A 28 1.08 -16.72 -6.19
N CYS A 29 0.68 -15.48 -6.50
CA CYS A 29 0.74 -14.96 -7.85
C CYS A 29 2.04 -14.18 -8.11
N THR A 30 2.51 -14.19 -9.35
CA THR A 30 3.62 -13.35 -9.82
C THR A 30 3.12 -12.16 -10.63
N HIS A 31 1.98 -12.33 -11.30
CA HIS A 31 1.33 -11.33 -12.13
C HIS A 31 -0.15 -11.24 -11.77
N VAL A 32 -0.73 -10.11 -12.00
CA VAL A 32 -2.15 -9.84 -11.77
C VAL A 32 -2.76 -9.11 -12.95
N ALA A 33 -4.01 -9.43 -13.23
CA ALA A 33 -4.87 -8.67 -14.14
C ALA A 33 -6.15 -8.31 -13.39
N ILE A 34 -6.46 -7.02 -13.32
CA ILE A 34 -7.65 -6.50 -12.66
C ILE A 34 -8.75 -6.36 -13.69
N LEU A 35 -9.89 -6.97 -13.38
CA LEU A 35 -11.10 -6.90 -14.19
C LEU A 35 -12.12 -6.00 -13.49
N ASP A 36 -12.68 -5.07 -14.24
CA ASP A 36 -13.78 -4.20 -13.83
C ASP A 36 -14.86 -4.20 -14.90
N HIS A 37 -16.10 -4.49 -14.51
CA HIS A 37 -17.25 -4.63 -15.42
C HIS A 37 -16.96 -5.49 -16.67
N GLY A 38 -16.18 -6.56 -16.51
CA GLY A 38 -15.85 -7.48 -17.61
C GLY A 38 -14.70 -7.02 -18.51
N HIS A 39 -14.09 -5.89 -18.23
CA HIS A 39 -12.94 -5.37 -18.98
C HIS A 39 -11.66 -5.45 -18.12
N MET A 40 -10.55 -5.81 -18.76
CA MET A 40 -9.25 -5.76 -18.11
C MET A 40 -8.79 -4.30 -18.06
N VAL A 41 -8.72 -3.75 -16.85
CA VAL A 41 -8.40 -2.33 -16.62
C VAL A 41 -6.95 -2.11 -16.20
N GLU A 42 -6.32 -3.11 -15.61
CA GLU A 42 -4.92 -3.01 -15.17
C GLU A 42 -4.26 -4.38 -15.20
N THR A 43 -2.96 -4.43 -15.53
CA THR A 43 -2.14 -5.64 -15.52
C THR A 43 -0.69 -5.31 -15.23
N GLY A 44 0.01 -6.21 -14.55
CA GLY A 44 1.43 -6.07 -14.22
C GLY A 44 1.89 -7.18 -13.29
N THR A 45 3.09 -7.03 -12.77
CA THR A 45 3.53 -7.87 -11.65
C THR A 45 2.75 -7.51 -10.39
N VAL A 46 2.62 -8.46 -9.48
CA VAL A 46 1.97 -8.20 -8.18
C VAL A 46 2.66 -7.03 -7.46
N GLU A 47 3.99 -6.99 -7.49
CA GLU A 47 4.77 -5.91 -6.88
C GLU A 47 4.43 -4.53 -7.47
N GLU A 48 4.37 -4.41 -8.79
CA GLU A 48 4.05 -3.15 -9.47
C GLU A 48 2.64 -2.66 -9.17
N VAL A 49 1.65 -3.54 -9.31
CA VAL A 49 0.25 -3.19 -9.13
C VAL A 49 -0.08 -2.89 -7.68
N PHE A 50 0.51 -3.65 -6.73
CA PHE A 50 0.26 -3.44 -5.31
C PHE A 50 1.03 -2.25 -4.73
N SER A 51 2.18 -1.90 -5.30
CA SER A 51 2.92 -0.70 -4.88
C SER A 51 2.31 0.59 -5.43
N ASN A 52 1.79 0.57 -6.64
CA ASN A 52 1.28 1.77 -7.31
C ASN A 52 0.15 1.42 -8.30
N PRO A 53 -1.05 1.09 -7.82
CA PRO A 53 -2.19 0.83 -8.67
C PRO A 53 -2.58 2.10 -9.44
N LYS A 54 -2.67 1.96 -10.76
CA LYS A 54 -2.89 3.09 -11.68
C LYS A 54 -4.37 3.40 -11.88
N THR A 55 -5.23 2.38 -11.72
CA THR A 55 -6.67 2.52 -11.94
C THR A 55 -7.43 2.68 -10.62
N GLU A 56 -8.63 3.25 -10.69
CA GLU A 56 -9.51 3.36 -9.53
C GLU A 56 -9.92 1.97 -9.00
N ALA A 57 -10.25 1.04 -9.91
CA ALA A 57 -10.56 -0.34 -9.55
C ALA A 57 -9.37 -1.02 -8.83
N GLY A 58 -8.15 -0.81 -9.34
CA GLY A 58 -6.92 -1.30 -8.70
C GLY A 58 -6.73 -0.73 -7.30
N ARG A 59 -6.91 0.58 -7.14
CA ARG A 59 -6.80 1.23 -5.83
C ARG A 59 -7.82 0.70 -4.82
N LYS A 60 -9.08 0.50 -5.24
CA LYS A 60 -10.13 -0.06 -4.38
C LYS A 60 -9.84 -1.49 -3.94
N LEU A 61 -9.22 -2.29 -4.82
CA LEU A 61 -8.86 -3.68 -4.51
C LEU A 61 -7.62 -3.78 -3.62
N VAL A 62 -6.59 -3.01 -3.94
CA VAL A 62 -5.31 -3.04 -3.21
C VAL A 62 -5.43 -2.32 -1.87
N PHE A 63 -6.22 -1.25 -1.80
CA PHE A 63 -6.46 -0.45 -0.61
C PHE A 63 -7.96 -0.40 -0.29
N PRO A 64 -8.56 -1.53 0.16
CA PRO A 64 -10.01 -1.63 0.41
C PRO A 64 -10.50 -0.68 1.50
N GLU A 65 -9.63 -0.28 2.41
CA GLU A 65 -9.88 0.79 3.33
C GLU A 65 -9.54 2.14 2.69
N GLY A 66 -10.28 2.51 1.66
CA GLY A 66 -10.49 3.91 1.35
C GLY A 66 -11.01 4.55 2.64
N ALA A 67 -10.10 5.07 3.46
CA ALA A 67 -10.42 5.56 4.77
C ALA A 67 -11.64 6.47 4.65
N ARG A 68 -12.59 6.30 5.52
CA ARG A 68 -13.59 7.32 5.85
C ARG A 68 -12.83 8.46 6.53
N ILE A 69 -12.08 9.20 5.70
CA ILE A 69 -11.19 10.28 6.11
C ILE A 69 -11.98 11.39 6.76
N ASP A 70 -13.25 11.53 6.36
CA ASP A 70 -14.22 12.49 6.91
C ASP A 70 -14.45 12.37 8.42
N GLN A 71 -14.02 11.28 9.04
CA GLN A 71 -14.22 11.04 10.49
C GLN A 71 -13.02 11.46 11.34
N PHE A 72 -11.90 11.88 10.73
CA PHE A 72 -10.70 12.21 11.47
C PHE A 72 -10.47 13.72 11.51
N PRO A 73 -10.32 14.33 12.69
CA PRO A 73 -10.00 15.76 12.85
C PRO A 73 -8.49 15.96 12.57
N VAL A 74 -8.10 15.86 11.31
CA VAL A 74 -6.72 16.08 10.86
C VAL A 74 -6.72 17.03 9.69
N ALA A 75 -5.70 17.89 9.60
CA ALA A 75 -5.60 18.89 8.54
C ALA A 75 -5.35 18.27 7.16
N SER A 76 -4.64 17.14 7.11
CA SER A 76 -4.38 16.39 5.89
C SER A 76 -4.05 14.93 6.20
N VAL A 77 -4.40 14.06 5.26
CA VAL A 77 -4.12 12.63 5.32
C VAL A 77 -3.17 12.26 4.20
N VAL A 78 -2.16 11.49 4.54
CA VAL A 78 -1.22 10.93 3.56
C VAL A 78 -1.23 9.42 3.63
N ARG A 79 -1.13 8.79 2.47
CA ARG A 79 -0.88 7.36 2.36
C ARG A 79 0.60 7.14 2.12
N VAL A 80 1.19 6.29 2.94
CA VAL A 80 2.56 5.81 2.80
C VAL A 80 2.50 4.37 2.35
N VAL A 81 2.99 4.08 1.15
CA VAL A 81 3.03 2.74 0.57
C VAL A 81 4.44 2.20 0.68
N PHE A 82 4.58 1.00 1.25
CA PHE A 82 5.85 0.30 1.40
C PHE A 82 6.13 -0.58 0.18
N ASN A 83 7.29 -0.36 -0.44
CA ASN A 83 7.70 -0.99 -1.71
C ASN A 83 8.67 -2.18 -1.51
N GLY A 84 8.68 -2.79 -0.32
CA GLY A 84 9.46 -4.00 -0.07
C GLY A 84 10.91 -3.81 0.36
N GLY A 85 11.36 -2.60 0.69
CA GLY A 85 12.74 -2.34 1.10
C GLY A 85 12.89 -1.98 2.59
N SER A 86 12.07 -1.08 3.10
CA SER A 86 12.30 -0.36 4.37
C SER A 86 11.54 -0.88 5.59
N SER A 87 10.99 -2.08 5.55
CA SER A 87 10.10 -2.58 6.61
C SER A 87 10.71 -2.74 7.99
N TYR A 88 12.01 -2.80 8.03
CA TYR A 88 12.72 -2.97 9.31
C TYR A 88 13.12 -1.63 9.95
N GLU A 89 13.01 -0.53 9.23
CA GLU A 89 13.23 0.79 9.81
C GLU A 89 11.93 1.31 10.43
N PRO A 90 11.94 1.73 11.69
CA PRO A 90 10.75 2.22 12.39
C PRO A 90 10.38 3.63 11.89
N LEU A 91 9.82 3.71 10.68
CA LEU A 91 9.54 4.95 9.95
C LEU A 91 8.87 6.03 10.81
N ILE A 92 7.83 5.65 11.57
CA ILE A 92 7.08 6.60 12.40
C ILE A 92 7.91 7.07 13.60
N ALA A 93 8.66 6.14 14.21
CA ALA A 93 9.55 6.50 15.32
C ALA A 93 10.69 7.40 14.84
N SER A 94 11.29 7.09 13.70
CA SER A 94 12.34 7.90 13.09
C SER A 94 11.81 9.29 12.70
N LEU A 95 10.63 9.38 12.12
CA LEU A 95 9.98 10.67 11.84
C LEU A 95 9.82 11.51 13.11
N ALA A 96 9.36 10.90 14.20
CA ALA A 96 9.16 11.62 15.45
C ALA A 96 10.50 12.05 16.10
N ILE A 97 11.53 11.22 16.02
CA ILE A 97 12.84 11.51 16.60
C ILE A 97 13.62 12.52 15.76
N ASP A 98 13.70 12.31 14.45
CA ASP A 98 14.56 13.10 13.55
C ASP A 98 13.95 14.46 13.21
N CYS A 99 12.62 14.51 13.03
CA CYS A 99 11.92 15.74 12.67
C CYS A 99 11.20 16.41 13.85
N GLY A 100 11.03 15.69 14.97
CA GLY A 100 10.26 16.16 16.12
C GLY A 100 8.75 16.29 15.84
N VAL A 101 8.25 15.69 14.77
CA VAL A 101 6.85 15.79 14.32
C VAL A 101 6.08 14.57 14.76
N LYS A 102 4.93 14.78 15.38
CA LYS A 102 4.00 13.74 15.78
C LYS A 102 2.92 13.56 14.72
N VAL A 103 2.68 12.33 14.32
CA VAL A 103 1.63 11.95 13.37
C VAL A 103 0.69 10.92 13.98
N ASN A 104 -0.57 10.91 13.55
CA ASN A 104 -1.53 9.88 13.94
C ASN A 104 -1.54 8.77 12.88
N ILE A 105 -1.54 7.50 13.33
CA ILE A 105 -1.80 6.37 12.45
C ILE A 105 -3.31 6.18 12.40
N LEU A 106 -3.91 6.46 11.25
CA LEU A 106 -5.35 6.36 11.02
C LEU A 106 -5.75 4.96 10.55
N GLY A 107 -4.83 4.27 9.88
CA GLY A 107 -4.97 2.90 9.42
C GLY A 107 -3.62 2.35 9.00
N ALA A 108 -3.45 1.05 9.11
CA ALA A 108 -2.25 0.37 8.63
C ALA A 108 -2.63 -1.05 8.20
N ASP A 109 -2.25 -1.39 6.98
CA ASP A 109 -2.29 -2.74 6.45
C ASP A 109 -0.91 -3.04 5.86
N THR A 110 -0.04 -3.60 6.71
CA THR A 110 1.32 -3.96 6.33
C THR A 110 1.52 -5.45 6.49
N ARG A 111 2.14 -6.08 5.49
CA ARG A 111 2.38 -7.52 5.45
C ARG A 111 3.82 -7.80 5.13
N ASN A 112 4.32 -8.90 5.68
CA ASN A 112 5.64 -9.41 5.34
C ASN A 112 5.51 -10.46 4.24
N VAL A 113 6.05 -10.17 3.06
CA VAL A 113 6.12 -11.10 1.95
C VAL A 113 7.58 -11.40 1.65
N ASN A 114 8.01 -12.63 1.91
CA ASN A 114 9.40 -13.09 1.70
C ASN A 114 10.46 -12.20 2.38
N GLY A 115 10.18 -11.73 3.59
CA GLY A 115 11.10 -10.86 4.35
C GLY A 115 11.05 -9.39 3.97
N LYS A 116 10.16 -8.99 3.09
CA LYS A 116 9.96 -7.60 2.66
C LYS A 116 8.60 -7.09 3.14
N ALA A 117 8.50 -5.82 3.55
CA ALA A 117 7.21 -5.21 3.85
C ALA A 117 6.55 -4.67 2.61
N PHE A 118 5.33 -5.05 2.47
CA PHE A 118 4.38 -4.49 1.52
C PHE A 118 3.16 -3.99 2.27
N GLY A 119 2.43 -3.08 1.66
CA GLY A 119 1.22 -2.54 2.23
C GLY A 119 1.25 -1.03 2.37
N SER A 120 0.33 -0.49 3.13
CA SER A 120 0.23 0.95 3.30
C SER A 120 -0.14 1.36 4.72
N MET A 121 0.19 2.59 5.06
CA MET A 121 -0.28 3.30 6.24
C MET A 121 -0.99 4.57 5.83
N LEU A 122 -2.07 4.89 6.52
CA LEU A 122 -2.71 6.19 6.47
C LEU A 122 -2.28 6.99 7.69
N LEU A 123 -1.67 8.14 7.45
CA LEU A 123 -1.17 9.01 8.49
C LEU A 123 -1.92 10.33 8.47
N GLY A 124 -2.41 10.76 9.64
CA GLY A 124 -2.90 12.10 9.85
C GLY A 124 -1.75 13.04 10.21
N LEU A 125 -1.54 14.05 9.39
CA LEU A 125 -0.51 15.08 9.62
C LEU A 125 -1.01 16.15 10.58
N PRO A 126 -0.08 16.83 11.30
CA PRO A 126 -0.41 17.93 12.19
C PRO A 126 -1.14 19.06 11.47
N GLU A 127 -1.93 19.84 12.23
CA GLU A 127 -2.58 21.05 11.71
C GLU A 127 -1.59 22.17 11.39
N ASP A 128 -0.45 22.21 12.09
CA ASP A 128 0.62 23.17 11.79
C ASP A 128 1.24 22.86 10.43
N LYS A 129 1.13 23.83 9.51
CA LYS A 129 1.60 23.68 8.13
C LYS A 129 3.11 23.44 8.02
N ASN A 130 3.90 24.00 8.94
CA ASN A 130 5.36 23.82 8.93
C ASN A 130 5.72 22.41 9.39
N GLU A 131 5.07 21.90 10.42
CA GLU A 131 5.25 20.52 10.89
C GLU A 131 4.76 19.52 9.84
N ALA A 132 3.61 19.75 9.24
CA ALA A 132 3.09 18.91 8.15
C ALA A 132 4.06 18.88 6.95
N ALA A 133 4.61 20.04 6.55
CA ALA A 133 5.60 20.10 5.47
C ALA A 133 6.91 19.39 5.80
N LYS A 134 7.38 19.45 7.05
CA LYS A 134 8.55 18.70 7.52
C LYS A 134 8.31 17.18 7.45
N ALA A 135 7.15 16.72 7.95
CA ALA A 135 6.76 15.33 7.90
C ALA A 135 6.69 14.82 6.45
N MET A 136 6.05 15.59 5.56
CA MET A 136 5.93 15.25 4.15
C MET A 136 7.30 15.15 3.48
N SER A 137 8.19 16.10 3.72
CA SER A 137 9.53 16.12 3.16
C SER A 137 10.35 14.92 3.63
N TYR A 138 10.26 14.58 4.92
CA TYR A 138 10.93 13.43 5.48
C TYR A 138 10.43 12.12 4.86
N LEU A 139 9.12 11.93 4.80
CA LEU A 139 8.50 10.73 4.23
C LEU A 139 8.87 10.55 2.75
N LYS A 140 8.81 11.62 1.95
CA LYS A 140 9.18 11.59 0.52
C LYS A 140 10.67 11.33 0.28
N ALA A 141 11.53 11.60 1.25
CA ALA A 141 12.97 11.35 1.14
C ALA A 141 13.34 9.87 1.39
N GLN A 142 12.41 9.06 1.92
CA GLN A 142 12.66 7.64 2.14
C GLN A 142 12.65 6.87 0.83
N LYS A 143 13.66 6.03 0.60
CA LYS A 143 13.88 5.36 -0.69
C LYS A 143 12.85 4.28 -1.03
N ASP A 144 12.32 3.64 0.00
CA ASP A 144 11.52 2.42 -0.15
C ASP A 144 10.04 2.63 0.17
N VAL A 145 9.60 3.88 0.14
CA VAL A 145 8.20 4.25 0.32
C VAL A 145 7.73 5.21 -0.77
N THR A 146 6.48 5.11 -1.13
CA THR A 146 5.77 6.09 -1.96
C THR A 146 4.77 6.82 -1.08
N VAL A 147 4.71 8.15 -1.20
CA VAL A 147 3.82 9.00 -0.40
C VAL A 147 2.83 9.71 -1.30
N GLU A 148 1.55 9.50 -1.04
CA GLU A 148 0.43 10.11 -1.74
C GLU A 148 -0.41 10.96 -0.79
N GLU A 149 -0.75 12.17 -1.20
CA GLU A 149 -1.77 12.95 -0.50
C GLU A 149 -3.15 12.39 -0.81
N VAL A 150 -3.93 12.14 0.23
CA VAL A 150 -5.29 11.63 0.06
C VAL A 150 -6.24 12.82 0.13
N HIS A 151 -6.72 13.25 -1.03
CA HIS A 151 -7.76 14.26 -1.15
C HIS A 151 -9.12 13.58 -1.07
N ASP A 152 -10.12 14.25 -0.49
CA ASP A 152 -11.47 13.74 -0.25
C ASP A 152 -11.99 12.89 -1.42
N TYR A 153 -12.24 11.64 -1.16
CA TYR A 153 -13.00 10.77 -2.01
C TYR A 153 -14.49 10.96 -1.68
N HIS A 154 -15.11 11.92 -2.32
CA HIS A 154 -16.55 11.90 -2.48
C HIS A 154 -16.86 10.88 -3.58
N GLY A 155 -17.13 9.63 -3.15
CA GLY A 155 -17.62 8.57 -3.99
C GLY A 155 -19.09 8.69 -4.29
#